data_ab8d889a8766a6faf48d659906f3fac0
#
_entry.id   ab8d889a8766a6faf48d659906f3fac0
#
_cell.length_a   1.000
_cell.length_b   1.000
_cell.length_c   1.000
_cell.angle_alpha   90.00
_cell.angle_beta   90.00
_cell.angle_gamma   90.00
#
_symmetry.space_group_name_H-M   'P 1'
#
loop_
_entity.id
_entity.type
_entity.pdbx_description
1 polymer ?
#
loop_
_entity_poly.entity_id
_entity_poly.type
_entity_poly.pdbx_seq_one_letter_code
_entity_poly.pdbx_strand_id
1 'polypeptide(L)'
;MKLITRSLVVLLLPCAAVATLRAVPDWTALGNAWWAHIQYLADDKLEGRGTGTEGFAKAAGYVTDQFQKTGLQPAGENGGYSQTLECNVLQLDETNSSVEIAQDGKPLAFKFPEDGFLIAASTAEPVNAPAVFIGYGLKISEANYDDFAGVDLKGKIAVIVTGGPASIGTSIKAHYQSTEERRKNLAAAGAVGLITIPNPKAEEIPWSRSAGARFAQRMELKDQNAAPAPKFTLLINPEHAEKIFTGSGHTFQEIVADLGSEKPLPHFPLTIHVRAKTTVKRSTAQSLNLAGVLPGSDASLKNEYVVISAHLDHLGIGAPVNGDKIYNGAMDDASGIASLIEIARAMHDSNTRPKRSILFLAVTAEEKGLLGSQYYASHPTVHGPIVADLNMDMYLPLFPLKYLEVQGLGESTLGDDITEICKESGVTVQADKQPDHVRFIRSDQYSFIKQGVPSLAFKFGWLPGTPEEKLFNGWYQDRYHGPADDLSQPVDKAAAAQFNAILEKLARRVGDANSPPTWKPDSFFRRFVTANN
;
A
#
# COMPACT_ATOMS: atom_id res chain seq x y z
N MET A 1 -73.49 52.01 -28.22
CA MET A 1 -72.76 50.79 -28.11
C MET A 1 -71.30 51.17 -27.91
N LYS A 2 -70.79 51.19 -26.66
CA LYS A 2 -69.40 51.57 -26.33
C LYS A 2 -68.61 50.29 -26.07
N LEU A 3 -67.63 50.00 -26.93
CA LEU A 3 -66.62 48.94 -26.70
C LEU A 3 -65.63 49.37 -25.60
N ILE A 4 -65.55 48.61 -24.58
CA ILE A 4 -64.52 48.75 -23.53
C ILE A 4 -63.39 47.77 -23.86
N THR A 5 -62.24 48.31 -24.28
CA THR A 5 -60.98 47.55 -24.48
C THR A 5 -60.31 47.40 -23.13
N ARG A 6 -60.18 46.18 -22.64
CA ARG A 6 -59.32 45.83 -21.43
C ARG A 6 -57.90 45.58 -21.88
N SER A 7 -57.00 46.45 -21.51
CA SER A 7 -55.54 46.22 -21.66
C SER A 7 -55.05 45.33 -20.55
N LEU A 8 -54.44 44.17 -20.92
CA LEU A 8 -53.80 43.25 -20.01
C LEU A 8 -52.33 43.71 -19.83
N VAL A 9 -51.99 44.20 -18.64
CA VAL A 9 -50.59 44.52 -18.27
C VAL A 9 -49.95 43.25 -17.74
N VAL A 10 -49.02 42.67 -18.51
CA VAL A 10 -48.18 41.55 -18.10
C VAL A 10 -47.00 42.15 -17.36
N LEU A 11 -46.96 42.01 -16.06
CA LEU A 11 -45.77 42.28 -15.23
C LEU A 11 -44.74 41.14 -15.39
N LEU A 12 -43.67 41.40 -16.15
CA LEU A 12 -42.48 40.57 -16.18
C LEU A 12 -41.63 40.86 -14.92
N LEU A 13 -41.65 39.96 -13.95
CA LEU A 13 -40.71 39.95 -12.84
C LEU A 13 -39.35 39.43 -13.35
N PRO A 14 -38.25 40.18 -13.19
CA PRO A 14 -36.92 39.67 -13.50
C PRO A 14 -36.56 38.64 -12.45
N CYS A 15 -36.40 37.38 -12.86
CA CYS A 15 -35.76 36.33 -12.05
C CYS A 15 -34.26 36.68 -11.95
N ALA A 16 -33.86 37.39 -10.90
CA ALA A 16 -32.45 37.58 -10.59
C ALA A 16 -31.90 36.23 -10.14
N ALA A 17 -31.13 35.57 -10.99
CA ALA A 17 -30.31 34.45 -10.62
C ALA A 17 -29.23 34.95 -9.62
N VAL A 18 -29.45 34.72 -8.35
CA VAL A 18 -28.44 34.94 -7.32
C VAL A 18 -27.36 33.85 -7.54
N ALA A 19 -26.32 34.21 -8.28
CA ALA A 19 -25.10 33.45 -8.32
C ALA A 19 -24.49 33.52 -6.90
N THR A 20 -24.67 32.48 -6.11
CA THR A 20 -23.96 32.34 -4.84
C THR A 20 -22.48 32.18 -5.20
N LEU A 21 -21.72 33.27 -5.06
CA LEU A 21 -20.25 33.21 -5.02
C LEU A 21 -19.89 32.27 -3.88
N ARG A 22 -19.48 31.02 -4.21
CA ARG A 22 -18.87 30.15 -3.24
C ARG A 22 -17.59 30.83 -2.78
N ALA A 23 -17.48 31.10 -1.49
CA ALA A 23 -16.25 31.61 -0.89
C ALA A 23 -15.10 30.66 -1.24
N VAL A 24 -13.95 31.22 -1.61
CA VAL A 24 -12.72 30.43 -1.82
C VAL A 24 -12.38 29.76 -0.48
N PRO A 25 -12.15 28.45 -0.43
CA PRO A 25 -11.79 27.77 0.81
C PRO A 25 -10.52 28.37 1.43
N ASP A 26 -10.50 28.50 2.74
CA ASP A 26 -9.27 28.84 3.47
C ASP A 26 -8.39 27.58 3.57
N TRP A 27 -7.59 27.33 2.53
CA TRP A 27 -6.70 26.19 2.45
C TRP A 27 -5.68 26.15 3.59
N THR A 28 -5.29 27.31 4.15
CA THR A 28 -4.37 27.41 5.27
C THR A 28 -5.02 26.88 6.56
N ALA A 29 -6.25 27.33 6.84
CA ALA A 29 -6.97 26.85 8.01
C ALA A 29 -7.26 25.34 7.93
N LEU A 30 -7.72 24.85 6.77
CA LEU A 30 -8.01 23.44 6.52
C LEU A 30 -6.72 22.58 6.62
N GLY A 31 -5.62 23.07 6.05
CA GLY A 31 -4.33 22.39 6.15
C GLY A 31 -3.77 22.33 7.57
N ASN A 32 -4.00 23.38 8.38
CA ASN A 32 -3.61 23.36 9.78
C ASN A 32 -4.47 22.39 10.61
N ALA A 33 -5.76 22.24 10.31
CA ALA A 33 -6.62 21.25 10.94
C ALA A 33 -6.13 19.81 10.63
N TRP A 34 -5.86 19.53 9.37
CA TRP A 34 -5.27 18.25 8.94
C TRP A 34 -3.93 17.98 9.66
N TRP A 35 -3.03 18.96 9.73
CA TRP A 35 -1.73 18.79 10.39
C TRP A 35 -1.85 18.56 11.92
N ALA A 36 -2.87 19.11 12.56
CA ALA A 36 -3.11 18.89 13.98
C ALA A 36 -3.39 17.41 14.32
N HIS A 37 -4.06 16.67 13.40
CA HIS A 37 -4.24 15.23 13.55
C HIS A 37 -2.90 14.49 13.45
N ILE A 38 -2.03 14.89 12.52
CA ILE A 38 -0.70 14.28 12.37
C ILE A 38 0.18 14.56 13.58
N GLN A 39 0.14 15.79 14.12
CA GLN A 39 0.87 16.12 15.35
C GLN A 39 0.48 15.23 16.53
N TYR A 40 -0.78 14.80 16.61
CA TYR A 40 -1.20 13.83 17.61
C TYR A 40 -0.73 12.41 17.27
N LEU A 41 -0.99 11.97 16.03
CA LEU A 41 -0.74 10.59 15.62
C LEU A 41 0.75 10.24 15.51
N ALA A 42 1.60 11.21 15.17
CA ALA A 42 3.05 11.03 15.07
C ALA A 42 3.81 11.54 16.33
N ASP A 43 3.12 11.76 17.45
CA ASP A 43 3.76 12.08 18.73
C ASP A 43 4.50 10.85 19.28
N ASP A 44 5.69 11.03 19.84
CA ASP A 44 6.52 9.98 20.45
C ASP A 44 5.78 9.16 21.51
N LYS A 45 4.77 9.74 22.17
CA LYS A 45 3.92 9.05 23.16
C LYS A 45 3.11 7.89 22.58
N LEU A 46 2.95 7.85 21.26
CA LEU A 46 2.31 6.73 20.56
C LEU A 46 3.32 5.67 20.08
N GLU A 47 4.62 5.87 20.38
CA GLU A 47 5.68 4.91 20.13
C GLU A 47 5.63 4.33 18.69
N GLY A 48 5.30 5.20 17.71
CA GLY A 48 5.20 4.85 16.30
C GLY A 48 4.04 3.90 15.97
N ARG A 49 3.01 3.83 16.80
CA ARG A 49 1.73 3.10 16.53
C ARG A 49 1.91 1.66 16.02
N GLY A 50 2.91 0.95 16.52
CA GLY A 50 3.16 -0.44 16.09
C GLY A 50 1.91 -1.32 16.24
N THR A 51 1.62 -2.16 15.25
CA THR A 51 0.44 -3.03 15.23
C THR A 51 0.30 -3.82 16.53
N GLY A 52 -0.87 -3.74 17.18
CA GLY A 52 -1.17 -4.46 18.42
C GLY A 52 -0.48 -3.93 19.69
N THR A 53 0.18 -2.77 19.63
CA THR A 53 0.82 -2.13 20.79
C THR A 53 -0.13 -1.19 21.53
N GLU A 54 0.28 -0.74 22.72
CA GLU A 54 -0.44 0.29 23.49
C GLU A 54 -0.49 1.62 22.72
N GLY A 55 0.59 2.00 22.00
CA GLY A 55 0.62 3.17 21.15
C GLY A 55 -0.43 3.12 20.03
N PHE A 56 -0.58 1.96 19.39
CA PHE A 56 -1.65 1.74 18.42
C PHE A 56 -3.05 1.86 19.07
N ALA A 57 -3.25 1.26 20.24
CA ALA A 57 -4.53 1.34 20.93
C ALA A 57 -4.95 2.78 21.27
N LYS A 58 -3.98 3.63 21.69
CA LYS A 58 -4.20 5.07 21.90
C LYS A 58 -4.58 5.79 20.60
N ALA A 59 -3.90 5.48 19.49
CA ALA A 59 -4.21 6.03 18.17
C ALA A 59 -5.62 5.60 17.72
N ALA A 60 -5.99 4.33 17.91
CA ALA A 60 -7.32 3.81 17.59
C ALA A 60 -8.42 4.50 18.40
N GLY A 61 -8.19 4.73 19.70
CA GLY A 61 -9.08 5.52 20.54
C GLY A 61 -9.28 6.94 20.02
N TYR A 62 -8.18 7.61 19.64
CA TYR A 62 -8.24 8.95 19.04
C TYR A 62 -9.07 8.98 17.75
N VAL A 63 -8.83 8.07 16.82
CA VAL A 63 -9.58 8.01 15.54
C VAL A 63 -11.06 7.72 15.79
N THR A 64 -11.38 6.81 16.71
CA THR A 64 -12.77 6.54 17.13
C THR A 64 -13.46 7.81 17.63
N ASP A 65 -12.79 8.58 18.51
CA ASP A 65 -13.31 9.86 19.00
C ASP A 65 -13.53 10.88 17.88
N GLN A 66 -12.63 10.91 16.88
CA GLN A 66 -12.81 11.78 15.71
C GLN A 66 -13.99 11.33 14.84
N PHE A 67 -14.16 10.03 14.59
CA PHE A 67 -15.33 9.50 13.87
C PHE A 67 -16.65 9.87 14.54
N GLN A 68 -16.71 9.79 15.87
CA GLN A 68 -17.87 10.24 16.64
C GLN A 68 -18.13 11.74 16.46
N LYS A 69 -17.09 12.58 16.58
CA LYS A 69 -17.18 14.03 16.43
C LYS A 69 -17.58 14.48 15.03
N THR A 70 -17.17 13.73 14.01
CA THR A 70 -17.57 13.95 12.61
C THR A 70 -18.96 13.37 12.28
N GLY A 71 -19.67 12.85 13.28
CA GLY A 71 -21.04 12.35 13.10
C GLY A 71 -21.17 11.08 12.26
N LEU A 72 -20.09 10.33 12.05
CA LEU A 72 -20.15 9.03 11.40
C LEU A 72 -20.91 8.03 12.28
N GLN A 73 -21.69 7.16 11.65
CA GLN A 73 -22.33 6.05 12.35
C GLN A 73 -21.33 4.90 12.54
N PRO A 74 -21.39 4.16 13.66
CA PRO A 74 -20.59 2.96 13.84
C PRO A 74 -20.85 1.95 12.73
N ALA A 75 -19.78 1.42 12.16
CA ALA A 75 -19.83 0.41 11.09
C ALA A 75 -18.89 -0.78 11.37
N GLY A 76 -18.44 -0.95 12.60
CA GLY A 76 -17.67 -2.09 13.07
C GLY A 76 -18.54 -3.19 13.67
N GLU A 77 -17.91 -4.08 14.42
CA GLU A 77 -18.55 -5.20 15.10
C GLU A 77 -19.39 -4.75 16.30
N ASN A 78 -20.43 -5.51 16.61
CA ASN A 78 -21.28 -5.30 17.80
C ASN A 78 -21.85 -3.88 17.94
N GLY A 79 -22.05 -3.17 16.82
CA GLY A 79 -22.55 -1.80 16.82
C GLY A 79 -21.51 -0.74 17.25
N GLY A 80 -20.23 -1.12 17.33
CA GLY A 80 -19.10 -0.24 17.56
C GLY A 80 -18.43 0.21 16.26
N TYR A 81 -17.27 0.88 16.38
CA TYR A 81 -16.44 1.28 15.23
C TYR A 81 -15.36 0.25 14.88
N SER A 82 -15.04 -0.70 15.78
CA SER A 82 -13.92 -1.62 15.64
C SER A 82 -14.30 -2.95 15.01
N GLN A 83 -13.38 -3.49 14.22
CA GLN A 83 -13.34 -4.90 13.83
C GLN A 83 -12.02 -5.48 14.35
N THR A 84 -12.10 -6.59 15.10
CA THR A 84 -10.92 -7.16 15.76
C THR A 84 -10.23 -8.19 14.88
N LEU A 85 -8.91 -8.08 14.76
CA LEU A 85 -8.03 -9.03 14.11
C LEU A 85 -7.20 -9.78 15.14
N GLU A 86 -7.12 -11.10 15.00
CA GLU A 86 -6.18 -11.93 15.76
C GLU A 86 -5.02 -12.38 14.84
N CYS A 87 -3.81 -12.14 15.29
CA CYS A 87 -2.60 -12.47 14.55
C CYS A 87 -1.66 -13.39 15.34
N ASN A 88 -1.05 -14.34 14.64
CA ASN A 88 0.16 -15.01 15.10
C ASN A 88 1.34 -14.07 14.83
N VAL A 89 2.20 -13.89 15.83
CA VAL A 89 3.38 -13.04 15.76
C VAL A 89 4.63 -13.89 15.74
N LEU A 90 5.50 -13.61 14.79
CA LEU A 90 6.78 -14.29 14.58
C LEU A 90 7.91 -13.25 14.68
N GLN A 91 8.82 -13.44 15.61
CA GLN A 91 10.02 -12.60 15.72
C GLN A 91 11.25 -13.45 15.57
N LEU A 92 12.18 -13.05 14.71
CA LEU A 92 13.45 -13.74 14.52
C LEU A 92 14.24 -13.75 15.84
N ASP A 93 14.69 -14.92 16.24
CA ASP A 93 15.69 -15.10 17.30
C ASP A 93 17.07 -15.23 16.64
N GLU A 94 17.73 -14.08 16.41
CA GLU A 94 19.04 -14.06 15.74
C GLU A 94 20.09 -14.89 16.47
N THR A 95 20.07 -14.89 17.81
CA THR A 95 21.06 -15.61 18.62
C THR A 95 21.01 -17.12 18.41
N ASN A 96 19.81 -17.67 18.18
CA ASN A 96 19.58 -19.10 17.97
C ASN A 96 19.36 -19.47 16.49
N SER A 97 19.46 -18.50 15.58
CA SER A 97 19.42 -18.68 14.13
C SER A 97 20.83 -18.73 13.55
N SER A 98 21.00 -19.42 12.45
CA SER A 98 22.30 -19.52 11.77
C SER A 98 22.13 -19.66 10.26
N VAL A 99 23.07 -19.06 9.54
CA VAL A 99 23.27 -19.27 8.10
C VAL A 99 24.75 -19.46 7.83
N GLU A 100 25.06 -20.51 7.11
CA GLU A 100 26.40 -20.80 6.59
C GLU A 100 26.26 -20.99 5.08
N ILE A 101 27.01 -20.24 4.31
CA ILE A 101 27.13 -20.40 2.87
C ILE A 101 28.51 -20.96 2.59
N ALA A 102 28.59 -22.11 1.93
CA ALA A 102 29.83 -22.72 1.52
C ALA A 102 29.91 -22.83 0.00
N GLN A 103 31.11 -22.74 -0.53
CA GLN A 103 31.42 -22.93 -1.94
C GLN A 103 32.55 -23.97 -2.03
N ASP A 104 32.39 -25.01 -2.84
CA ASP A 104 33.35 -26.11 -2.97
C ASP A 104 33.77 -26.71 -1.61
N GLY A 105 32.81 -26.79 -0.68
CA GLY A 105 33.04 -27.29 0.68
C GLY A 105 33.76 -26.32 1.61
N LYS A 106 34.09 -25.11 1.19
CA LYS A 106 34.73 -24.08 2.01
C LYS A 106 33.74 -22.98 2.38
N PRO A 107 33.67 -22.55 3.66
CA PRO A 107 32.83 -21.44 4.06
C PRO A 107 33.14 -20.16 3.28
N LEU A 108 32.13 -19.49 2.74
CA LEU A 108 32.24 -18.13 2.21
C LEU A 108 32.27 -17.14 3.37
N ALA A 109 33.12 -16.11 3.23
CA ALA A 109 33.15 -14.99 4.18
C ALA A 109 31.94 -14.10 3.98
N PHE A 110 30.87 -14.42 4.70
CA PHE A 110 29.61 -13.64 4.72
C PHE A 110 29.47 -12.96 6.09
N LYS A 111 29.27 -11.64 6.08
CA LYS A 111 29.08 -10.83 7.28
C LYS A 111 27.61 -10.41 7.38
N PHE A 112 26.96 -10.77 8.47
CA PHE A 112 25.60 -10.34 8.76
C PHE A 112 25.59 -9.18 9.76
N PRO A 113 24.79 -8.11 9.54
CA PRO A 113 23.81 -7.94 8.47
C PRO A 113 24.33 -7.23 7.20
N GLU A 114 25.63 -6.94 7.07
CA GLU A 114 26.17 -6.15 5.94
C GLU A 114 25.96 -6.84 4.60
N ASP A 115 26.24 -8.14 4.50
CA ASP A 115 26.11 -8.93 3.27
C ASP A 115 24.70 -9.49 3.06
N GLY A 116 23.93 -9.63 4.14
CA GLY A 116 22.58 -10.20 4.10
C GLY A 116 21.97 -10.37 5.48
N PHE A 117 20.69 -10.74 5.52
CA PHE A 117 19.99 -11.04 6.78
C PHE A 117 18.85 -12.04 6.58
N LEU A 118 18.56 -12.83 7.62
CA LEU A 118 17.42 -13.74 7.67
C LEU A 118 16.13 -12.98 7.96
N ILE A 119 15.05 -13.47 7.35
CA ILE A 119 13.68 -13.07 7.70
C ILE A 119 13.05 -14.18 8.56
N ALA A 120 12.26 -13.80 9.57
CA ALA A 120 11.50 -14.74 10.36
C ALA A 120 10.64 -15.64 9.48
N ALA A 121 10.75 -16.96 9.63
CA ALA A 121 9.99 -17.94 8.89
C ALA A 121 9.00 -18.68 9.80
N SER A 122 7.88 -19.11 9.22
CA SER A 122 6.85 -19.84 9.98
C SER A 122 7.25 -21.27 10.36
N THR A 123 8.30 -21.82 9.74
CA THR A 123 8.85 -23.15 10.06
C THR A 123 10.25 -23.03 10.63
N ALA A 124 10.62 -23.89 11.59
CA ALA A 124 11.95 -23.93 12.22
C ALA A 124 12.80 -25.11 11.73
N GLU A 125 12.43 -25.75 10.61
CA GLU A 125 13.17 -26.88 10.08
C GLU A 125 14.51 -26.44 9.48
N PRO A 126 15.63 -27.06 9.85
CA PRO A 126 16.92 -26.74 9.25
C PRO A 126 16.93 -27.15 7.77
N VAL A 127 17.60 -26.33 6.98
CA VAL A 127 17.83 -26.57 5.56
C VAL A 127 19.33 -26.80 5.33
N ASN A 128 19.67 -27.76 4.44
CA ASN A 128 21.00 -27.98 3.96
C ASN A 128 20.91 -28.38 2.48
N ALA A 129 21.06 -27.41 1.58
CA ALA A 129 20.73 -27.61 0.17
C ALA A 129 21.58 -26.75 -0.78
N PRO A 130 21.78 -27.21 -2.04
CA PRO A 130 22.35 -26.39 -3.09
C PRO A 130 21.38 -25.30 -3.55
N ALA A 131 21.90 -24.26 -4.19
CA ALA A 131 21.13 -23.13 -4.69
C ALA A 131 21.11 -23.06 -6.21
N VAL A 132 20.00 -22.55 -6.75
CA VAL A 132 19.79 -22.34 -8.19
C VAL A 132 19.30 -20.93 -8.42
N PHE A 133 19.95 -20.16 -9.28
CA PHE A 133 19.45 -18.87 -9.73
C PHE A 133 18.37 -19.10 -10.80
N ILE A 134 17.21 -18.47 -10.59
CA ILE A 134 16.01 -18.63 -11.43
C ILE A 134 15.46 -17.29 -11.93
N GLY A 135 16.34 -16.33 -12.17
CA GLY A 135 15.91 -15.02 -12.66
C GLY A 135 15.08 -14.22 -11.67
N TYR A 136 13.89 -13.79 -12.10
CA TYR A 136 12.97 -13.02 -11.26
C TYR A 136 12.08 -13.89 -10.34
N GLY A 137 12.03 -15.20 -10.58
CA GLY A 137 11.15 -16.12 -9.86
C GLY A 137 9.67 -15.87 -10.13
N LEU A 138 9.32 -15.56 -11.37
CA LEU A 138 7.96 -15.28 -11.82
C LEU A 138 7.41 -16.41 -12.70
N LYS A 139 6.11 -16.67 -12.54
CA LYS A 139 5.34 -17.53 -13.45
C LYS A 139 4.07 -16.78 -13.84
N ILE A 140 4.01 -16.33 -15.09
CA ILE A 140 2.97 -15.43 -15.61
C ILE A 140 2.38 -16.08 -16.86
N SER A 141 1.28 -16.82 -16.69
CA SER A 141 0.65 -17.58 -17.76
C SER A 141 0.17 -16.71 -18.92
N GLU A 142 -0.34 -15.51 -18.61
CA GLU A 142 -0.84 -14.54 -19.59
C GLU A 142 0.23 -13.99 -20.52
N ALA A 143 1.48 -13.98 -20.07
CA ALA A 143 2.63 -13.53 -20.84
C ALA A 143 3.48 -14.68 -21.40
N ASN A 144 3.07 -15.94 -21.21
CA ASN A 144 3.89 -17.13 -21.50
C ASN A 144 5.29 -17.05 -20.87
N TYR A 145 5.39 -16.47 -19.68
CA TYR A 145 6.64 -16.29 -18.95
C TYR A 145 6.69 -17.24 -17.75
N ASP A 146 7.74 -18.04 -17.65
CA ASP A 146 7.89 -19.03 -16.58
C ASP A 146 9.38 -19.25 -16.24
N ASP A 147 9.85 -18.61 -15.16
CA ASP A 147 11.20 -18.78 -14.61
C ASP A 147 11.42 -20.15 -13.95
N PHE A 148 10.37 -20.95 -13.79
CA PHE A 148 10.45 -22.30 -13.24
C PHE A 148 10.55 -23.38 -14.33
N ALA A 149 10.32 -23.01 -15.60
CA ALA A 149 10.30 -23.95 -16.72
C ALA A 149 11.67 -24.59 -16.93
N GLY A 150 11.72 -25.94 -16.89
CA GLY A 150 12.95 -26.69 -17.08
C GLY A 150 13.94 -26.66 -15.91
N VAL A 151 13.58 -26.01 -14.78
CA VAL A 151 14.43 -25.90 -13.58
C VAL A 151 13.99 -26.93 -12.54
N ASP A 152 14.91 -27.78 -12.10
CA ASP A 152 14.69 -28.67 -10.95
C ASP A 152 14.98 -27.93 -9.64
N LEU A 153 13.92 -27.55 -8.91
CA LEU A 153 14.00 -26.91 -7.60
C LEU A 153 13.67 -27.84 -6.43
N LYS A 154 13.30 -29.09 -6.71
CA LYS A 154 12.91 -30.02 -5.64
C LYS A 154 14.05 -30.23 -4.63
N GLY A 155 13.82 -29.80 -3.40
CA GLY A 155 14.81 -29.88 -2.32
C GLY A 155 15.96 -28.88 -2.46
N LYS A 156 15.88 -27.89 -3.33
CA LYS A 156 16.90 -26.86 -3.55
C LYS A 156 16.43 -25.49 -3.07
N ILE A 157 17.35 -24.54 -3.02
CA ILE A 157 17.11 -23.14 -2.67
C ILE A 157 16.99 -22.35 -3.95
N ALA A 158 15.87 -21.64 -4.11
CA ALA A 158 15.70 -20.69 -5.20
C ALA A 158 16.43 -19.39 -4.86
N VAL A 159 17.19 -18.86 -5.82
CA VAL A 159 17.81 -17.53 -5.77
C VAL A 159 17.16 -16.67 -6.84
N ILE A 160 16.64 -15.52 -6.43
CA ILE A 160 15.94 -14.59 -7.33
C ILE A 160 16.49 -13.18 -7.18
N VAL A 161 16.33 -12.38 -8.23
CA VAL A 161 16.41 -10.91 -8.14
C VAL A 161 15.01 -10.32 -8.24
N THR A 162 14.70 -9.26 -7.48
CA THR A 162 13.38 -8.63 -7.56
C THR A 162 13.21 -7.85 -8.88
N GLY A 163 11.98 -7.72 -9.38
CA GLY A 163 11.68 -7.07 -10.64
C GLY A 163 11.00 -8.00 -11.63
N GLY A 164 11.11 -7.69 -12.90
CA GLY A 164 10.56 -8.49 -14.00
C GLY A 164 10.88 -7.89 -15.38
N PRO A 165 10.61 -8.62 -16.46
CA PRO A 165 10.90 -8.16 -17.83
C PRO A 165 10.10 -6.89 -18.20
N ALA A 166 10.72 -5.99 -18.97
CA ALA A 166 10.06 -4.77 -19.44
C ALA A 166 8.88 -5.06 -20.39
N SER A 167 8.92 -6.18 -21.11
CA SER A 167 7.86 -6.60 -22.04
C SER A 167 6.52 -6.94 -21.36
N ILE A 168 6.51 -7.16 -20.05
CA ILE A 168 5.30 -7.52 -19.29
C ILE A 168 4.69 -6.28 -18.66
N GLY A 169 3.38 -6.09 -18.87
CA GLY A 169 2.64 -4.97 -18.32
C GLY A 169 2.76 -4.87 -16.80
N THR A 170 2.84 -3.65 -16.29
CA THR A 170 3.17 -3.35 -14.89
C THR A 170 2.19 -3.99 -13.90
N SER A 171 0.87 -3.90 -14.17
CA SER A 171 -0.18 -4.47 -13.31
C SER A 171 -0.04 -5.99 -13.17
N ILE A 172 0.28 -6.66 -14.27
CA ILE A 172 0.54 -8.12 -14.29
C ILE A 172 1.80 -8.43 -13.48
N LYS A 173 2.92 -7.78 -13.79
CA LYS A 173 4.17 -7.94 -13.03
C LYS A 173 3.97 -7.74 -11.53
N ALA A 174 3.28 -6.67 -11.18
CA ALA A 174 3.00 -6.33 -9.82
C ALA A 174 2.31 -7.49 -9.08
N HIS A 175 1.20 -8.00 -9.62
CA HIS A 175 0.48 -9.13 -9.03
C HIS A 175 1.38 -10.34 -8.79
N TYR A 176 2.11 -10.79 -9.83
CA TYR A 176 2.95 -11.99 -9.74
C TYR A 176 4.22 -11.81 -8.90
N GLN A 177 4.63 -10.57 -8.61
CA GLN A 177 5.68 -10.26 -7.65
C GLN A 177 5.23 -10.32 -6.18
N SER A 178 3.92 -10.42 -5.92
CA SER A 178 3.40 -10.50 -4.56
C SER A 178 3.97 -11.70 -3.80
N THR A 179 4.12 -11.56 -2.49
CA THR A 179 4.62 -12.63 -1.61
C THR A 179 3.77 -13.89 -1.73
N GLU A 180 2.46 -13.74 -1.89
CA GLU A 180 1.51 -14.84 -2.01
C GLU A 180 1.78 -15.68 -3.27
N GLU A 181 1.86 -15.05 -4.44
CA GLU A 181 2.08 -15.75 -5.71
C GLU A 181 3.48 -16.41 -5.76
N ARG A 182 4.51 -15.72 -5.25
CA ARG A 182 5.84 -16.32 -5.14
C ARG A 182 5.85 -17.56 -4.25
N ARG A 183 5.19 -17.52 -3.08
CA ARG A 183 5.08 -18.69 -2.20
C ARG A 183 4.39 -19.86 -2.88
N LYS A 184 3.30 -19.62 -3.58
CA LYS A 184 2.58 -20.66 -4.35
C LYS A 184 3.52 -21.33 -5.37
N ASN A 185 4.22 -20.54 -6.17
CA ASN A 185 5.09 -21.05 -7.23
C ASN A 185 6.31 -21.81 -6.67
N LEU A 186 6.96 -21.28 -5.63
CA LEU A 186 8.08 -21.93 -4.97
C LEU A 186 7.67 -23.24 -4.31
N ALA A 187 6.53 -23.28 -3.62
CA ALA A 187 6.00 -24.48 -3.00
C ALA A 187 5.66 -25.55 -4.06
N ALA A 188 5.01 -25.16 -5.16
CA ALA A 188 4.69 -26.04 -6.27
C ALA A 188 5.96 -26.63 -6.95
N ALA A 189 7.05 -25.84 -7.03
CA ALA A 189 8.34 -26.28 -7.54
C ALA A 189 9.16 -27.12 -6.55
N GLY A 190 8.71 -27.23 -5.28
CA GLY A 190 9.39 -28.00 -4.23
C GLY A 190 10.66 -27.34 -3.67
N ALA A 191 10.79 -26.02 -3.81
CA ALA A 191 11.88 -25.25 -3.23
C ALA A 191 11.82 -25.27 -1.71
N VAL A 192 12.98 -25.50 -1.04
CA VAL A 192 13.05 -25.58 0.43
C VAL A 192 13.46 -24.26 1.09
N GLY A 193 13.99 -23.32 0.31
CA GLY A 193 14.43 -22.01 0.79
C GLY A 193 14.40 -20.97 -0.32
N LEU A 194 14.43 -19.70 0.06
CA LEU A 194 14.47 -18.56 -0.84
C LEU A 194 15.63 -17.64 -0.46
N ILE A 195 16.43 -17.27 -1.45
CA ILE A 195 17.36 -16.14 -1.37
C ILE A 195 16.85 -15.07 -2.32
N THR A 196 16.64 -13.87 -1.80
CA THR A 196 16.19 -12.70 -2.58
C THR A 196 17.30 -11.66 -2.63
N ILE A 197 17.60 -11.19 -3.83
CA ILE A 197 18.50 -10.07 -4.07
C ILE A 197 17.62 -8.90 -4.55
N PRO A 198 17.52 -7.80 -3.80
CA PRO A 198 16.84 -6.60 -4.27
C PRO A 198 17.43 -6.09 -5.60
N ASN A 199 16.58 -5.55 -6.47
CA ASN A 199 17.03 -4.95 -7.72
C ASN A 199 17.76 -3.62 -7.42
N PRO A 200 19.07 -3.47 -7.67
CA PRO A 200 19.80 -2.25 -7.36
C PRO A 200 19.37 -1.05 -8.22
N LYS A 201 18.66 -1.28 -9.33
CA LYS A 201 18.10 -0.19 -10.16
C LYS A 201 16.77 0.36 -9.62
N ALA A 202 16.16 -0.30 -8.63
CA ALA A 202 14.87 0.05 -8.04
C ALA A 202 14.92 0.10 -6.49
N GLU A 203 16.07 0.45 -5.94
CA GLU A 203 16.25 0.58 -4.50
C GLU A 203 15.64 1.89 -4.00
N GLU A 204 14.63 1.79 -3.11
CA GLU A 204 13.94 2.95 -2.53
C GLU A 204 14.59 3.43 -1.22
N ILE A 205 15.23 2.51 -0.48
CA ILE A 205 15.83 2.83 0.83
C ILE A 205 17.24 2.22 0.93
N PRO A 206 18.15 2.86 1.67
CA PRO A 206 19.50 2.33 1.87
C PRO A 206 19.49 0.94 2.51
N TRP A 207 20.45 0.08 2.12
CA TRP A 207 20.57 -1.28 2.69
C TRP A 207 20.59 -1.31 4.22
N SER A 208 21.27 -0.36 4.86
CA SER A 208 21.34 -0.29 6.33
C SER A 208 19.96 -0.19 6.99
N ARG A 209 19.01 0.54 6.36
CA ARG A 209 17.63 0.63 6.83
C ARG A 209 16.87 -0.65 6.54
N SER A 210 17.00 -1.21 5.34
CA SER A 210 16.42 -2.52 4.99
C SER A 210 16.88 -3.61 5.96
N ALA A 211 18.16 -3.63 6.32
CA ALA A 211 18.72 -4.57 7.28
C ALA A 211 18.16 -4.39 8.70
N GLY A 212 17.75 -3.18 9.07
CA GLY A 212 17.05 -2.89 10.32
C GLY A 212 15.70 -3.61 10.44
N ALA A 213 15.01 -3.82 9.32
CA ALA A 213 13.72 -4.50 9.28
C ALA A 213 13.76 -5.97 9.75
N ARG A 214 14.93 -6.60 9.85
CA ARG A 214 15.07 -7.97 10.39
C ARG A 214 14.57 -8.12 11.83
N PHE A 215 14.57 -7.03 12.59
CA PHE A 215 14.06 -6.99 13.96
C PHE A 215 12.54 -6.82 14.03
N ALA A 216 11.90 -6.44 12.91
CA ALA A 216 10.47 -6.27 12.87
C ALA A 216 9.75 -7.60 13.10
N GLN A 217 8.67 -7.51 13.89
CA GLN A 217 7.76 -8.63 14.04
C GLN A 217 7.02 -8.87 12.73
N ARG A 218 6.98 -10.12 12.28
CA ARG A 218 6.07 -10.56 11.23
C ARG A 218 4.76 -11.01 11.85
N MET A 219 3.68 -10.76 11.15
CA MET A 219 2.36 -11.22 11.58
C MET A 219 1.69 -12.02 10.48
N GLU A 220 0.82 -12.93 10.88
CA GLU A 220 -0.01 -13.74 10.00
C GLU A 220 -1.40 -13.82 10.65
N LEU A 221 -2.47 -13.66 9.88
CA LEU A 221 -3.83 -13.83 10.40
C LEU A 221 -3.99 -15.26 10.93
N LYS A 222 -4.61 -15.40 12.10
CA LYS A 222 -4.70 -16.67 12.81
C LYS A 222 -5.42 -17.75 12.01
N ASP A 223 -6.46 -17.37 11.28
CA ASP A 223 -7.36 -18.31 10.58
C ASP A 223 -7.12 -18.36 9.06
N GLN A 224 -5.97 -17.84 8.59
CA GLN A 224 -5.68 -17.81 7.16
C GLN A 224 -4.91 -19.05 6.71
N ASN A 225 -5.46 -19.77 5.72
CA ASN A 225 -4.78 -20.84 4.99
C ASN A 225 -3.80 -20.22 3.97
N ALA A 226 -2.67 -19.74 4.44
CA ALA A 226 -1.61 -19.24 3.56
C ALA A 226 -0.89 -20.39 2.83
N ALA A 227 -0.43 -20.14 1.60
CA ALA A 227 0.44 -21.08 0.90
C ALA A 227 1.69 -21.36 1.75
N PRO A 228 2.23 -22.60 1.72
CA PRO A 228 3.43 -22.96 2.48
C PRO A 228 4.58 -21.98 2.19
N ALA A 229 5.14 -21.41 3.25
CA ALA A 229 6.32 -20.56 3.13
C ALA A 229 7.58 -21.41 2.95
N PRO A 230 8.63 -20.91 2.27
CA PRO A 230 9.95 -21.51 2.30
C PRO A 230 10.43 -21.67 3.74
N LYS A 231 11.21 -22.73 4.02
CA LYS A 231 11.73 -23.03 5.37
C LYS A 231 12.64 -21.92 5.90
N PHE A 232 13.29 -21.16 5.02
CA PHE A 232 13.96 -19.92 5.35
C PHE A 232 13.88 -18.94 4.17
N THR A 233 14.03 -17.65 4.48
CA THR A 233 14.24 -16.58 3.50
C THR A 233 15.44 -15.76 3.93
N LEU A 234 16.38 -15.57 3.00
CA LEU A 234 17.57 -14.75 3.17
C LEU A 234 17.52 -13.59 2.17
N LEU A 235 17.67 -12.36 2.64
CA LEU A 235 17.97 -11.23 1.77
C LEU A 235 19.47 -11.07 1.67
N ILE A 236 19.97 -10.83 0.44
CA ILE A 236 21.39 -10.55 0.18
C ILE A 236 21.49 -9.10 -0.33
N ASN A 237 22.46 -8.37 0.21
CA ASN A 237 22.81 -7.04 -0.25
C ASN A 237 23.28 -7.09 -1.71
N PRO A 238 22.65 -6.34 -2.64
CA PRO A 238 23.06 -6.33 -4.04
C PRO A 238 24.54 -5.99 -4.26
N GLU A 239 25.12 -5.09 -3.43
CA GLU A 239 26.54 -4.74 -3.51
C GLU A 239 27.47 -5.91 -3.23
N HIS A 240 27.00 -6.92 -2.51
CA HIS A 240 27.77 -8.10 -2.11
C HIS A 240 27.29 -9.40 -2.77
N ALA A 241 26.31 -9.33 -3.66
CA ALA A 241 25.70 -10.50 -4.31
C ALA A 241 26.70 -11.29 -5.17
N GLU A 242 27.72 -10.63 -5.74
CA GLU A 242 28.78 -11.31 -6.51
C GLU A 242 29.42 -12.49 -5.76
N LYS A 243 29.47 -12.45 -4.42
CA LYS A 243 30.02 -13.54 -3.60
C LYS A 243 29.36 -14.88 -3.88
N ILE A 244 28.06 -14.90 -4.15
CA ILE A 244 27.32 -16.15 -4.40
C ILE A 244 27.30 -16.55 -5.88
N PHE A 245 27.69 -15.66 -6.80
CA PHE A 245 27.77 -15.96 -8.24
C PHE A 245 29.14 -16.51 -8.66
N THR A 246 30.17 -16.25 -7.88
CA THR A 246 31.54 -16.71 -8.16
C THR A 246 31.58 -18.21 -8.50
N GLY A 247 32.25 -18.57 -9.56
CA GLY A 247 32.40 -19.96 -10.02
C GLY A 247 31.19 -20.59 -10.73
N SER A 248 30.07 -19.88 -10.84
CA SER A 248 28.88 -20.36 -11.56
C SER A 248 28.98 -20.24 -13.09
N GLY A 249 29.98 -19.53 -13.61
CA GLY A 249 30.10 -19.16 -15.02
C GLY A 249 29.38 -17.86 -15.37
N HIS A 250 28.73 -17.21 -14.40
CA HIS A 250 28.03 -15.93 -14.53
C HIS A 250 28.44 -14.96 -13.42
N THR A 251 28.31 -13.68 -13.68
CA THR A 251 28.53 -12.62 -12.68
C THR A 251 27.21 -11.95 -12.33
N PHE A 252 27.11 -11.40 -11.12
CA PHE A 252 25.93 -10.60 -10.76
C PHE A 252 25.87 -9.29 -11.58
N GLN A 253 27.01 -8.75 -11.98
CA GLN A 253 27.07 -7.57 -12.83
C GLN A 253 26.39 -7.81 -14.20
N GLU A 254 26.58 -9.00 -14.83
CA GLU A 254 25.87 -9.39 -16.04
C GLU A 254 24.36 -9.42 -15.82
N ILE A 255 23.92 -10.01 -14.71
CA ILE A 255 22.49 -10.03 -14.35
C ILE A 255 21.95 -8.60 -14.19
N VAL A 256 22.69 -7.71 -13.49
CA VAL A 256 22.29 -6.31 -13.32
C VAL A 256 22.19 -5.57 -14.66
N ALA A 257 23.08 -5.86 -15.61
CA ALA A 257 23.01 -5.25 -16.96
C ALA A 257 21.69 -5.61 -17.66
N ASP A 258 21.22 -6.84 -17.51
CA ASP A 258 20.01 -7.37 -18.15
C ASP A 258 18.71 -7.04 -17.39
N LEU A 259 18.79 -6.51 -16.14
CA LEU A 259 17.60 -6.13 -15.38
C LEU A 259 16.77 -5.07 -16.10
N GLY A 260 15.46 -5.35 -16.22
CA GLY A 260 14.53 -4.46 -16.92
C GLY A 260 14.65 -4.51 -18.45
N SER A 261 15.42 -5.45 -19.02
CA SER A 261 15.40 -5.73 -20.44
C SER A 261 14.13 -6.51 -20.84
N GLU A 262 13.88 -6.63 -22.14
CA GLU A 262 12.77 -7.47 -22.66
C GLU A 262 13.06 -8.97 -22.57
N LYS A 263 14.32 -9.34 -22.34
CA LYS A 263 14.76 -10.75 -22.33
C LYS A 263 14.57 -11.38 -20.96
N PRO A 264 14.22 -12.67 -20.89
CA PRO A 264 14.29 -13.42 -19.65
C PRO A 264 15.72 -13.46 -19.10
N LEU A 265 15.86 -13.48 -17.79
CA LEU A 265 17.16 -13.71 -17.15
C LEU A 265 17.55 -15.18 -17.32
N PRO A 266 18.86 -15.51 -17.28
CA PRO A 266 19.33 -16.89 -17.35
C PRO A 266 18.96 -17.67 -16.09
N HIS A 267 18.88 -19.00 -16.21
CA HIS A 267 18.69 -19.94 -15.09
C HIS A 267 19.91 -20.87 -15.04
N PHE A 268 20.53 -20.99 -13.88
CA PHE A 268 21.72 -21.82 -13.71
C PHE A 268 21.95 -22.25 -12.26
N PRO A 269 22.57 -23.40 -12.03
CA PRO A 269 22.99 -23.78 -10.68
C PRO A 269 24.11 -22.85 -10.19
N LEU A 270 24.03 -22.47 -8.94
CA LEU A 270 25.11 -21.79 -8.23
C LEU A 270 26.03 -22.83 -7.59
N THR A 271 27.32 -22.50 -7.45
CA THR A 271 28.31 -23.40 -6.83
C THR A 271 28.23 -23.40 -5.29
N ILE A 272 27.26 -22.69 -4.75
CA ILE A 272 27.08 -22.56 -3.31
C ILE A 272 26.16 -23.65 -2.75
N HIS A 273 26.43 -24.00 -1.49
CA HIS A 273 25.60 -24.83 -0.65
C HIS A 273 25.26 -24.06 0.62
N VAL A 274 23.99 -23.99 0.98
CA VAL A 274 23.51 -23.20 2.11
C VAL A 274 22.99 -24.11 3.21
N ARG A 275 23.51 -23.92 4.41
CA ARG A 275 22.98 -24.51 5.64
C ARG A 275 22.36 -23.41 6.48
N ALA A 276 21.06 -23.48 6.69
CA ALA A 276 20.30 -22.46 7.43
C ALA A 276 19.41 -23.09 8.50
N LYS A 277 19.31 -22.43 9.64
CA LYS A 277 18.34 -22.72 10.69
C LYS A 277 17.74 -21.41 11.15
N THR A 278 16.44 -21.24 10.98
CA THR A 278 15.69 -20.07 11.44
C THR A 278 14.96 -20.43 12.72
N THR A 279 15.26 -19.72 13.80
CA THR A 279 14.55 -19.85 15.08
C THR A 279 13.71 -18.60 15.28
N VAL A 280 12.45 -18.78 15.72
CA VAL A 280 11.52 -17.69 15.95
C VAL A 280 10.87 -17.79 17.32
N LYS A 281 10.70 -16.63 17.96
CA LYS A 281 9.81 -16.47 19.10
C LYS A 281 8.40 -16.31 18.57
N ARG A 282 7.45 -17.01 19.21
CA ARG A 282 6.03 -16.99 18.82
C ARG A 282 5.20 -16.37 19.91
N SER A 283 4.26 -15.52 19.55
CA SER A 283 3.23 -14.97 20.41
C SER A 283 1.97 -14.69 19.60
N THR A 284 0.97 -14.13 20.23
CA THR A 284 -0.25 -13.64 19.56
C THR A 284 -0.43 -12.17 19.85
N ALA A 285 -1.06 -11.44 18.94
CA ALA A 285 -1.47 -10.07 19.12
C ALA A 285 -2.90 -9.86 18.59
N GLN A 286 -3.59 -8.89 19.15
CA GLN A 286 -4.85 -8.37 18.62
C GLN A 286 -4.63 -6.95 18.15
N SER A 287 -5.28 -6.58 17.04
CA SER A 287 -5.32 -5.21 16.54
C SER A 287 -6.69 -4.91 15.95
N LEU A 288 -6.96 -3.65 15.58
CA LEU A 288 -8.30 -3.19 15.22
C LEU A 288 -8.30 -2.47 13.88
N ASN A 289 -9.19 -2.86 12.98
CA ASN A 289 -9.70 -1.96 11.95
C ASN A 289 -10.78 -1.07 12.56
N LEU A 290 -10.89 0.17 12.09
CA LEU A 290 -11.93 1.10 12.51
C LEU A 290 -12.77 1.50 11.31
N ALA A 291 -14.09 1.31 11.42
CA ALA A 291 -15.06 1.57 10.37
C ALA A 291 -16.14 2.53 10.83
N GLY A 292 -16.31 3.63 10.10
CA GLY A 292 -17.38 4.60 10.31
C GLY A 292 -18.10 4.89 9.01
N VAL A 293 -19.42 5.05 9.02
CA VAL A 293 -20.20 5.26 7.81
C VAL A 293 -20.95 6.58 7.83
N LEU A 294 -20.90 7.30 6.71
CA LEU A 294 -21.82 8.37 6.37
C LEU A 294 -22.95 7.76 5.52
N PRO A 295 -24.17 7.58 6.06
CA PRO A 295 -25.24 6.91 5.33
C PRO A 295 -25.66 7.67 4.08
N GLY A 296 -25.90 6.93 3.00
CA GLY A 296 -26.39 7.45 1.75
C GLY A 296 -27.84 7.96 1.83
N SER A 297 -28.20 8.82 0.89
CA SER A 297 -29.53 9.46 0.84
C SER A 297 -30.58 8.68 0.02
N ASP A 298 -30.15 7.80 -0.89
CA ASP A 298 -31.07 7.07 -1.78
C ASP A 298 -31.48 5.72 -1.17
N ALA A 299 -32.77 5.43 -1.16
CA ALA A 299 -33.30 4.24 -0.54
C ALA A 299 -32.82 2.92 -1.18
N SER A 300 -32.51 2.95 -2.48
CA SER A 300 -32.03 1.79 -3.24
C SER A 300 -30.51 1.63 -3.24
N LEU A 301 -29.76 2.75 -3.17
CA LEU A 301 -28.30 2.76 -3.30
C LEU A 301 -27.56 2.88 -1.95
N LYS A 302 -28.22 3.28 -0.87
CA LYS A 302 -27.58 3.51 0.43
C LYS A 302 -26.89 2.28 1.05
N ASN A 303 -27.19 1.10 0.55
CA ASN A 303 -26.54 -0.15 0.97
C ASN A 303 -25.36 -0.53 0.04
N GLU A 304 -24.99 0.31 -0.90
CA GLU A 304 -23.75 0.22 -1.67
C GLU A 304 -22.74 1.20 -1.08
N TYR A 305 -21.47 0.79 -0.98
CA TYR A 305 -20.44 1.53 -0.24
C TYR A 305 -19.28 1.96 -1.13
N VAL A 306 -18.96 3.24 -1.07
CA VAL A 306 -17.67 3.77 -1.53
C VAL A 306 -16.76 3.84 -0.31
N VAL A 307 -15.64 3.13 -0.33
CA VAL A 307 -14.65 3.13 0.75
C VAL A 307 -13.66 4.27 0.52
N ILE A 308 -13.30 4.96 1.59
CA ILE A 308 -12.10 5.79 1.68
C ILE A 308 -11.25 5.14 2.76
N SER A 309 -10.04 4.71 2.40
CA SER A 309 -9.16 3.93 3.29
C SER A 309 -7.81 4.59 3.52
N ALA A 310 -7.23 4.31 4.69
CA ALA A 310 -5.88 4.66 5.10
C ALA A 310 -5.45 3.71 6.21
N HIS A 311 -4.12 3.51 6.43
CA HIS A 311 -3.69 2.66 7.53
C HIS A 311 -3.28 3.47 8.77
N LEU A 312 -3.59 2.93 9.93
CA LEU A 312 -3.35 3.59 11.21
C LEU A 312 -2.06 3.14 11.88
N ASP A 313 -1.66 1.89 11.67
CA ASP A 313 -0.40 1.39 12.22
C ASP A 313 0.82 1.94 11.48
N HIS A 314 1.97 1.85 12.14
CA HIS A 314 3.27 2.04 11.52
C HIS A 314 4.28 1.07 12.17
N LEU A 315 5.56 1.28 11.96
CA LEU A 315 6.60 0.32 12.34
C LEU A 315 6.83 0.21 13.85
N GLY A 316 6.41 1.20 14.64
CA GLY A 316 6.57 1.18 16.08
C GLY A 316 8.00 1.52 16.52
N ILE A 317 8.51 0.80 17.53
CA ILE A 317 9.89 0.93 18.00
C ILE A 317 10.76 -0.06 17.20
N GLY A 318 11.76 0.45 16.51
CA GLY A 318 12.65 -0.31 15.64
C GLY A 318 14.14 -0.21 15.98
N ALA A 319 14.99 -0.59 15.04
CA ALA A 319 16.43 -0.41 15.14
C ALA A 319 16.76 1.10 15.19
N PRO A 320 17.69 1.54 16.05
CA PRO A 320 18.00 2.96 16.15
C PRO A 320 18.72 3.45 14.88
N VAL A 321 18.28 4.62 14.40
CA VAL A 321 18.95 5.38 13.34
C VAL A 321 19.37 6.72 13.94
N ASN A 322 20.66 7.01 13.95
CA ASN A 322 21.24 8.20 14.61
C ASN A 322 20.80 8.37 16.10
N GLY A 323 20.54 7.24 16.77
CA GLY A 323 20.14 7.23 18.18
C GLY A 323 18.63 7.27 18.41
N ASP A 324 17.83 7.59 17.42
CA ASP A 324 16.37 7.55 17.46
C ASP A 324 15.85 6.17 17.04
N LYS A 325 14.88 5.63 17.79
CA LYS A 325 14.28 4.31 17.59
C LYS A 325 12.76 4.35 17.39
N ILE A 326 12.14 5.53 17.49
CA ILE A 326 10.70 5.69 17.33
C ILE A 326 10.43 6.01 15.86
N TYR A 327 9.72 5.14 15.19
CA TYR A 327 9.31 5.30 13.80
C TYR A 327 7.92 5.94 13.82
N ASN A 328 7.89 7.29 13.83
CA ASN A 328 6.66 8.06 14.07
C ASN A 328 5.63 7.92 12.96
N GLY A 329 6.04 7.77 11.69
CA GLY A 329 5.14 7.59 10.57
C GLY A 329 4.20 8.78 10.34
N ALA A 330 4.77 9.99 10.22
CA ALA A 330 3.96 11.19 10.04
C ALA A 330 3.32 11.26 8.65
N MET A 331 4.06 10.88 7.60
CA MET A 331 3.50 10.71 6.26
C MET A 331 3.00 9.29 6.04
N ASP A 332 3.63 8.30 6.65
CA ASP A 332 3.34 6.88 6.59
C ASP A 332 2.69 6.35 7.89
N ASP A 333 1.36 6.32 8.10
CA ASP A 333 0.35 6.96 7.28
C ASP A 333 -0.59 7.81 8.17
N ALA A 334 0.01 8.55 9.15
CA ALA A 334 -0.78 9.53 9.91
C ALA A 334 -1.39 10.58 8.96
N SER A 335 -0.76 10.82 7.80
CA SER A 335 -1.23 11.76 6.78
C SER A 335 -2.55 11.31 6.13
N GLY A 336 -2.66 10.04 5.78
CA GLY A 336 -3.90 9.46 5.23
C GLY A 336 -5.01 9.40 6.27
N ILE A 337 -4.70 9.00 7.51
CA ILE A 337 -5.69 9.02 8.60
C ILE A 337 -6.20 10.45 8.89
N ALA A 338 -5.32 11.45 8.88
CA ALA A 338 -5.72 12.85 9.02
C ALA A 338 -6.66 13.28 7.89
N SER A 339 -6.37 12.88 6.66
CA SER A 339 -7.23 13.12 5.50
C SER A 339 -8.57 12.41 5.62
N LEU A 340 -8.59 11.16 6.07
CA LEU A 340 -9.80 10.39 6.34
C LEU A 340 -10.75 11.16 7.28
N ILE A 341 -10.21 11.70 8.38
CA ILE A 341 -10.97 12.47 9.37
C ILE A 341 -11.48 13.79 8.77
N GLU A 342 -10.62 14.53 8.07
CA GLU A 342 -10.99 15.83 7.52
C GLU A 342 -11.99 15.74 6.35
N ILE A 343 -11.91 14.69 5.51
CA ILE A 343 -12.89 14.41 4.47
C ILE A 343 -14.24 14.04 5.11
N ALA A 344 -14.23 13.20 6.16
CA ALA A 344 -15.45 12.85 6.89
C ALA A 344 -16.13 14.09 7.47
N ARG A 345 -15.35 14.98 8.10
CA ARG A 345 -15.85 16.26 8.64
C ARG A 345 -16.43 17.15 7.54
N ALA A 346 -15.71 17.34 6.43
CA ALA A 346 -16.18 18.17 5.32
C ALA A 346 -17.49 17.63 4.70
N MET A 347 -17.60 16.31 4.56
CA MET A 347 -18.84 15.67 4.08
C MET A 347 -20.01 15.83 5.05
N HIS A 348 -19.76 15.72 6.35
CA HIS A 348 -20.78 15.95 7.38
C HIS A 348 -21.26 17.41 7.38
N ASP A 349 -20.34 18.36 7.40
CA ASP A 349 -20.63 19.81 7.50
C ASP A 349 -21.35 20.36 6.27
N SER A 350 -21.17 19.71 5.11
CA SER A 350 -21.85 20.13 3.86
C SER A 350 -23.37 19.97 3.89
N ASN A 351 -23.93 19.21 4.84
CA ASN A 351 -25.34 18.84 4.93
C ASN A 351 -25.93 18.18 3.67
N THR A 352 -25.07 17.73 2.75
CA THR A 352 -25.46 16.98 1.54
C THR A 352 -24.87 15.57 1.63
N ARG A 353 -25.70 14.57 1.34
CA ARG A 353 -25.27 13.16 1.36
C ARG A 353 -25.30 12.59 -0.04
N PRO A 354 -24.27 11.89 -0.48
CA PRO A 354 -24.31 11.10 -1.71
C PRO A 354 -25.45 10.08 -1.69
N LYS A 355 -25.85 9.56 -2.85
CA LYS A 355 -26.86 8.49 -2.94
C LYS A 355 -26.39 7.21 -2.26
N ARG A 356 -25.13 6.79 -2.50
CA ARG A 356 -24.46 5.67 -1.82
C ARG A 356 -23.90 6.09 -0.50
N SER A 357 -23.73 5.15 0.39
CA SER A 357 -23.01 5.37 1.65
C SER A 357 -21.50 5.50 1.42
N ILE A 358 -20.86 6.36 2.23
CA ILE A 358 -19.40 6.47 2.24
C ILE A 358 -18.89 5.80 3.51
N LEU A 359 -18.02 4.82 3.34
CA LEU A 359 -17.38 4.08 4.42
C LEU A 359 -15.96 4.62 4.63
N PHE A 360 -15.70 5.15 5.80
CA PHE A 360 -14.39 5.61 6.24
C PHE A 360 -13.72 4.47 7.01
N LEU A 361 -12.62 3.99 6.50
CA LEU A 361 -11.96 2.78 6.99
C LEU A 361 -10.49 3.06 7.35
N ALA A 362 -10.18 3.07 8.64
CA ALA A 362 -8.81 3.09 9.13
C ALA A 362 -8.38 1.65 9.43
N VAL A 363 -7.48 1.10 8.61
CA VAL A 363 -7.04 -0.30 8.75
C VAL A 363 -5.79 -0.41 9.62
N THR A 364 -5.54 -1.60 10.12
CA THR A 364 -4.35 -1.98 10.89
C THR A 364 -3.50 -2.98 10.15
N ALA A 365 -2.26 -3.17 10.63
CA ALA A 365 -1.35 -4.21 10.12
C ALA A 365 -1.10 -4.14 8.60
N GLU A 366 -1.12 -2.95 8.03
CA GLU A 366 -0.64 -2.68 6.68
C GLU A 366 0.84 -3.05 6.59
N GLU A 367 1.65 -2.56 7.54
CA GLU A 367 3.08 -2.79 7.72
C GLU A 367 3.46 -4.27 8.00
N LYS A 368 2.47 -5.09 8.21
CA LYS A 368 2.62 -6.55 8.42
C LYS A 368 2.19 -7.35 7.18
N GLY A 369 1.94 -6.68 6.07
CA GLY A 369 1.56 -7.27 4.78
C GLY A 369 0.07 -7.17 4.50
N LEU A 370 -0.53 -6.00 4.67
CA LEU A 370 -1.92 -5.64 4.34
C LEU A 370 -2.96 -6.48 5.10
N LEU A 371 -2.64 -6.95 6.34
CA LEU A 371 -3.49 -7.92 7.01
C LEU A 371 -4.86 -7.36 7.39
N GLY A 372 -4.91 -6.08 7.79
CA GLY A 372 -6.15 -5.42 8.17
C GLY A 372 -7.10 -5.24 7.00
N SER A 373 -6.63 -4.68 5.91
CA SER A 373 -7.43 -4.52 4.70
C SER A 373 -7.82 -5.86 4.08
N GLN A 374 -6.92 -6.85 4.10
CA GLN A 374 -7.20 -8.19 3.62
C GLN A 374 -8.33 -8.85 4.41
N TYR A 375 -8.28 -8.71 5.75
CA TYR A 375 -9.33 -9.23 6.62
C TYR A 375 -10.64 -8.48 6.38
N TYR A 376 -10.63 -7.14 6.32
CA TYR A 376 -11.83 -6.35 6.09
C TYR A 376 -12.46 -6.64 4.72
N ALA A 377 -11.67 -6.67 3.65
CA ALA A 377 -12.17 -6.91 2.29
C ALA A 377 -12.81 -8.30 2.14
N SER A 378 -12.34 -9.31 2.89
CA SER A 378 -12.92 -10.65 2.90
C SER A 378 -14.04 -10.85 3.94
N HIS A 379 -14.09 -10.03 4.99
CA HIS A 379 -15.06 -10.08 6.08
C HIS A 379 -15.61 -8.68 6.39
N PRO A 380 -16.25 -8.01 5.44
CA PRO A 380 -16.75 -6.65 5.67
C PRO A 380 -17.81 -6.64 6.77
N THR A 381 -17.75 -5.64 7.63
CA THR A 381 -18.74 -5.44 8.72
C THR A 381 -20.02 -4.74 8.25
N VAL A 382 -20.01 -4.20 7.05
CA VAL A 382 -21.18 -3.59 6.40
C VAL A 382 -21.95 -4.62 5.57
N HIS A 383 -23.28 -4.45 5.47
CA HIS A 383 -24.14 -5.34 4.72
C HIS A 383 -24.47 -4.76 3.35
N GLY A 384 -23.73 -5.18 2.34
CA GLY A 384 -23.92 -4.75 0.95
C GLY A 384 -22.59 -4.64 0.20
N PRO A 385 -22.64 -4.44 -1.13
CA PRO A 385 -21.44 -4.43 -1.93
C PRO A 385 -20.58 -3.18 -1.68
N ILE A 386 -19.29 -3.37 -1.61
CA ILE A 386 -18.29 -2.32 -1.74
C ILE A 386 -18.07 -2.13 -3.24
N VAL A 387 -18.31 -0.91 -3.74
CA VAL A 387 -18.29 -0.61 -5.18
C VAL A 387 -17.03 0.12 -5.64
N ALA A 388 -16.32 0.75 -4.72
CA ALA A 388 -15.04 1.42 -4.97
C ALA A 388 -14.23 1.53 -3.69
N ASP A 389 -12.90 1.62 -3.83
CA ASP A 389 -11.99 1.99 -2.76
C ASP A 389 -11.03 3.10 -3.21
N LEU A 390 -10.87 4.12 -2.38
CA LEU A 390 -10.01 5.28 -2.56
C LEU A 390 -8.98 5.30 -1.43
N ASN A 391 -7.81 4.73 -1.67
CA ASN A 391 -6.79 4.57 -0.65
C ASN A 391 -5.83 5.77 -0.59
N MET A 392 -5.57 6.25 0.63
CA MET A 392 -4.70 7.40 0.88
C MET A 392 -3.51 6.97 1.73
N ASP A 393 -2.55 6.34 1.11
CA ASP A 393 -1.32 5.91 1.75
C ASP A 393 -0.14 6.76 1.24
N MET A 394 0.48 7.56 2.13
CA MET A 394 1.65 8.38 1.83
C MET A 394 1.52 9.18 0.52
N TYR A 395 0.48 9.98 0.35
CA TYR A 395 0.33 10.79 -0.88
C TYR A 395 1.35 11.94 -0.98
N LEU A 396 2.15 12.17 0.07
CA LEU A 396 3.34 13.02 0.15
C LEU A 396 3.11 14.47 -0.32
N PRO A 397 2.37 15.30 0.42
CA PRO A 397 2.15 16.71 0.11
C PRO A 397 3.37 17.56 0.48
N LEU A 398 4.49 17.32 -0.18
CA LEU A 398 5.77 17.96 0.11
C LEU A 398 5.95 19.31 -0.61
N PHE A 399 5.09 19.60 -1.58
CA PHE A 399 5.13 20.77 -2.46
C PHE A 399 3.72 21.11 -2.97
N PRO A 400 3.48 22.26 -3.62
CA PRO A 400 2.17 22.64 -4.14
C PRO A 400 1.59 21.60 -5.11
N LEU A 401 0.29 21.32 -4.99
CA LEU A 401 -0.43 20.33 -5.81
C LEU A 401 -0.66 20.83 -7.23
N LYS A 402 0.28 20.58 -8.12
CA LYS A 402 0.17 20.84 -9.56
C LYS A 402 -0.15 19.58 -10.36
N TYR A 403 0.40 18.46 -9.91
CA TYR A 403 0.26 17.15 -10.53
C TYR A 403 -0.17 16.14 -9.48
N LEU A 404 -1.12 15.28 -9.84
CA LEU A 404 -1.55 14.14 -9.04
C LEU A 404 -1.22 12.85 -9.80
N GLU A 405 -0.30 12.05 -9.27
CA GLU A 405 -0.07 10.71 -9.75
C GLU A 405 -1.16 9.79 -9.20
N VAL A 406 -1.81 9.07 -10.11
CA VAL A 406 -2.92 8.18 -9.78
C VAL A 406 -2.53 6.75 -10.14
N GLN A 407 -2.38 5.92 -9.15
CA GLN A 407 -2.13 4.49 -9.31
C GLN A 407 -3.45 3.79 -9.59
N GLY A 408 -3.48 2.95 -10.64
CA GLY A 408 -4.72 2.38 -11.16
C GLY A 408 -5.46 3.27 -12.16
N LEU A 409 -4.88 4.40 -12.61
CA LEU A 409 -5.49 5.36 -13.52
C LEU A 409 -6.12 4.75 -14.78
N GLY A 410 -5.44 3.81 -15.39
CA GLY A 410 -5.88 3.15 -16.64
C GLY A 410 -6.78 1.95 -16.44
N GLU A 411 -6.97 1.47 -15.21
CA GLU A 411 -7.54 0.15 -14.94
C GLU A 411 -9.09 0.14 -14.86
N SER A 412 -9.70 1.24 -14.45
CA SER A 412 -11.15 1.32 -14.25
C SER A 412 -11.72 2.68 -14.63
N THR A 413 -13.06 2.81 -14.61
CA THR A 413 -13.76 4.10 -14.86
C THR A 413 -13.49 5.14 -13.76
N LEU A 414 -12.98 4.74 -12.58
CA LEU A 414 -12.53 5.70 -11.56
C LEU A 414 -11.40 6.60 -12.06
N GLY A 415 -10.54 6.10 -12.96
CA GLY A 415 -9.49 6.90 -13.58
C GLY A 415 -10.04 8.03 -14.47
N ASP A 416 -11.16 7.80 -15.13
CA ASP A 416 -11.82 8.83 -15.92
C ASP A 416 -12.46 9.90 -15.01
N ASP A 417 -13.11 9.48 -13.92
CA ASP A 417 -13.72 10.37 -12.93
C ASP A 417 -12.70 11.28 -12.26
N ILE A 418 -11.57 10.75 -11.76
CA ILE A 418 -10.53 11.56 -11.12
C ILE A 418 -9.88 12.52 -12.10
N THR A 419 -9.72 12.13 -13.37
CA THR A 419 -9.14 12.98 -14.41
C THR A 419 -9.99 14.24 -14.65
N GLU A 420 -11.31 14.09 -14.72
CA GLU A 420 -12.21 15.24 -14.87
C GLU A 420 -12.21 16.14 -13.63
N ILE A 421 -12.26 15.56 -12.41
CA ILE A 421 -12.25 16.33 -11.16
C ILE A 421 -10.95 17.13 -11.00
N CYS A 422 -9.82 16.51 -11.32
CA CYS A 422 -8.53 17.20 -11.28
C CYS A 422 -8.47 18.35 -12.30
N LYS A 423 -8.97 18.13 -13.52
CA LYS A 423 -9.08 19.17 -14.54
C LYS A 423 -9.91 20.36 -14.06
N GLU A 424 -11.07 20.13 -13.45
CA GLU A 424 -11.93 21.17 -12.85
C GLU A 424 -11.23 21.90 -11.68
N SER A 425 -10.31 21.23 -11.01
CA SER A 425 -9.56 21.76 -9.87
C SER A 425 -8.22 22.40 -10.27
N GLY A 426 -7.88 22.43 -11.57
CA GLY A 426 -6.62 22.97 -12.08
C GLY A 426 -5.40 22.10 -11.80
N VAL A 427 -5.59 20.79 -11.53
CA VAL A 427 -4.54 19.80 -11.27
C VAL A 427 -4.41 18.87 -12.48
N THR A 428 -3.18 18.55 -12.85
CA THR A 428 -2.91 17.61 -13.95
C THR A 428 -2.71 16.19 -13.40
N VAL A 429 -3.47 15.24 -13.93
CA VAL A 429 -3.32 13.83 -13.58
C VAL A 429 -2.12 13.21 -14.30
N GLN A 430 -1.39 12.35 -13.62
CA GLN A 430 -0.27 11.57 -14.15
C GLN A 430 -0.46 10.09 -13.82
N ALA A 431 0.02 9.22 -14.73
CA ALA A 431 0.19 7.80 -14.42
C ALA A 431 1.43 7.61 -13.52
N ASP A 432 1.51 6.44 -12.89
CA ASP A 432 2.68 6.04 -12.10
C ASP A 432 3.98 6.23 -12.90
N LYS A 433 4.92 7.01 -12.36
CA LYS A 433 6.20 7.33 -13.00
C LYS A 433 7.29 6.32 -12.70
N GLN A 434 7.11 5.53 -11.67
CA GLN A 434 8.06 4.56 -11.17
C GLN A 434 7.40 3.17 -11.05
N PRO A 435 6.84 2.63 -12.13
CA PRO A 435 6.02 1.42 -12.11
C PRO A 435 6.78 0.18 -11.63
N ASP A 436 8.11 0.14 -11.74
CA ASP A 436 8.94 -0.97 -11.26
C ASP A 436 9.00 -1.06 -9.73
N HIS A 437 8.60 -0.01 -9.02
CA HIS A 437 8.40 -0.05 -7.56
C HIS A 437 7.11 -0.77 -7.16
N VAL A 438 6.24 -1.10 -8.12
CA VAL A 438 4.98 -1.86 -7.97
C VAL A 438 4.06 -1.38 -6.85
N ARG A 439 4.04 -0.07 -6.59
CA ARG A 439 3.31 0.54 -5.47
C ARG A 439 1.82 0.27 -5.51
N PHE A 440 1.23 0.10 -6.70
CA PHE A 440 -0.21 -0.14 -6.85
C PHE A 440 -0.71 -1.43 -6.16
N ILE A 441 0.18 -2.37 -5.83
CA ILE A 441 -0.18 -3.60 -5.12
C ILE A 441 0.46 -3.70 -3.73
N ARG A 442 1.14 -2.65 -3.28
CA ARG A 442 1.89 -2.66 -2.03
C ARG A 442 1.17 -1.96 -0.88
N SER A 443 -0.08 -1.51 -1.09
CA SER A 443 -0.91 -0.91 -0.07
C SER A 443 -2.33 -1.44 -0.12
N ASP A 444 -3.18 -0.98 0.79
CA ASP A 444 -4.47 -1.56 1.18
C ASP A 444 -5.49 -1.68 0.05
N GLN A 445 -5.46 -0.81 -0.97
CA GLN A 445 -6.32 -0.93 -2.15
C GLN A 445 -6.20 -2.29 -2.84
N TYR A 446 -5.04 -2.95 -2.75
CA TYR A 446 -4.84 -4.24 -3.39
C TYR A 446 -5.72 -5.34 -2.78
N SER A 447 -6.02 -5.25 -1.50
CA SER A 447 -6.93 -6.17 -0.83
C SER A 447 -8.34 -6.08 -1.40
N PHE A 448 -8.82 -4.89 -1.70
CA PHE A 448 -10.13 -4.66 -2.35
C PHE A 448 -10.11 -5.06 -3.83
N ILE A 449 -9.02 -4.77 -4.54
CA ILE A 449 -8.82 -5.23 -5.93
C ILE A 449 -8.96 -6.74 -6.04
N LYS A 450 -8.38 -7.52 -5.12
CA LYS A 450 -8.51 -8.99 -5.08
C LYS A 450 -9.93 -9.49 -4.83
N GLN A 451 -10.82 -8.63 -4.32
CA GLN A 451 -12.27 -8.89 -4.22
C GLN A 451 -13.07 -8.38 -5.41
N GLY A 452 -12.41 -7.91 -6.47
CA GLY A 452 -13.05 -7.40 -7.68
C GLY A 452 -13.48 -5.94 -7.62
N VAL A 453 -13.13 -5.20 -6.55
CA VAL A 453 -13.52 -3.81 -6.33
C VAL A 453 -12.55 -2.88 -7.07
N PRO A 454 -13.03 -2.00 -7.98
CA PRO A 454 -12.22 -0.94 -8.56
C PRO A 454 -11.65 -0.01 -7.48
N SER A 455 -10.33 0.21 -7.53
CA SER A 455 -9.63 0.97 -6.50
C SER A 455 -8.59 1.91 -7.10
N LEU A 456 -8.31 3.02 -6.41
CA LEU A 456 -7.24 3.96 -6.74
C LEU A 456 -6.38 4.23 -5.50
N ALA A 457 -5.10 4.54 -5.76
CA ALA A 457 -4.21 5.15 -4.79
C ALA A 457 -3.50 6.37 -5.40
N PHE A 458 -2.94 7.25 -4.56
CA PHE A 458 -2.54 8.58 -4.98
C PHE A 458 -1.15 8.95 -4.45
N LYS A 459 -0.40 9.71 -5.24
CA LYS A 459 0.83 10.40 -4.83
C LYS A 459 0.85 11.80 -5.43
N PHE A 460 1.54 12.74 -4.79
CA PHE A 460 1.81 14.02 -5.42
C PHE A 460 2.76 13.80 -6.61
N GLY A 461 2.34 14.25 -7.78
CA GLY A 461 3.10 14.10 -9.01
C GLY A 461 4.13 15.20 -9.20
N TRP A 462 5.11 14.93 -10.05
CA TRP A 462 6.21 15.84 -10.37
C TRP A 462 6.64 15.71 -11.84
N LEU A 463 7.49 16.61 -12.33
CA LEU A 463 8.08 16.50 -13.67
C LEU A 463 9.57 16.13 -13.56
N PRO A 464 10.11 15.34 -14.52
CA PRO A 464 11.53 15.00 -14.56
C PRO A 464 12.43 16.24 -14.56
N GLY A 465 13.50 16.21 -13.76
CA GLY A 465 14.48 17.28 -13.64
C GLY A 465 14.05 18.45 -12.74
N THR A 466 12.88 18.35 -12.06
CA THR A 466 12.39 19.44 -11.20
C THR A 466 12.85 19.30 -9.74
N PRO A 467 12.82 20.39 -8.96
CA PRO A 467 13.05 20.34 -7.52
C PRO A 467 12.07 19.41 -6.79
N GLU A 468 10.81 19.31 -7.27
CA GLU A 468 9.78 18.45 -6.72
C GLU A 468 10.14 16.96 -6.87
N GLU A 469 10.70 16.54 -8.02
CA GLU A 469 11.25 15.19 -8.20
C GLU A 469 12.34 14.89 -7.20
N LYS A 470 13.30 15.81 -7.07
CA LYS A 470 14.42 15.65 -6.13
C LYS A 470 13.93 15.53 -4.69
N LEU A 471 12.94 16.35 -4.30
CA LEU A 471 12.38 16.33 -2.97
C LEU A 471 11.60 15.02 -2.72
N PHE A 472 10.81 14.58 -3.69
CA PHE A 472 10.06 13.33 -3.62
C PHE A 472 10.98 12.11 -3.46
N ASN A 473 11.96 11.96 -4.35
CA ASN A 473 12.90 10.83 -4.29
C ASN A 473 13.79 10.90 -3.04
N GLY A 474 14.22 12.10 -2.64
CA GLY A 474 14.97 12.32 -1.41
C GLY A 474 14.17 11.92 -0.15
N TRP A 475 12.87 12.15 -0.14
CA TRP A 475 12.02 11.74 0.97
C TRP A 475 12.05 10.22 1.18
N TYR A 476 11.96 9.41 0.11
CA TYR A 476 12.10 7.95 0.21
C TYR A 476 13.48 7.54 0.73
N GLN A 477 14.55 8.16 0.19
CA GLN A 477 15.92 7.84 0.61
C GLN A 477 16.20 8.20 2.08
N ASP A 478 15.67 9.32 2.56
CA ASP A 478 16.05 9.87 3.86
C ASP A 478 15.06 9.50 4.98
N ARG A 479 13.76 9.31 4.67
CA ARG A 479 12.68 9.27 5.66
C ARG A 479 11.83 8.01 5.64
N TYR A 480 11.52 7.46 4.45
CA TYR A 480 10.62 6.31 4.33
C TYR A 480 11.08 5.13 5.19
N HIS A 481 10.19 4.59 6.01
CA HIS A 481 10.49 3.54 6.98
C HIS A 481 11.69 3.86 7.89
N GLY A 482 11.79 5.10 8.31
CA GLY A 482 12.82 5.60 9.22
C GLY A 482 12.28 6.54 10.29
N PRO A 483 12.98 6.73 11.41
CA PRO A 483 12.55 7.68 12.45
C PRO A 483 12.43 9.13 11.94
N ALA A 484 13.10 9.46 10.82
CA ALA A 484 13.03 10.79 10.21
C ALA A 484 11.68 11.10 9.52
N ASP A 485 10.77 10.10 9.38
CA ASP A 485 9.36 10.38 9.04
C ASP A 485 8.61 10.86 10.28
N ASP A 486 8.97 12.04 10.73
CA ASP A 486 8.49 12.70 11.92
C ASP A 486 7.86 14.08 11.60
N LEU A 487 7.59 14.88 12.63
CA LEU A 487 6.98 16.20 12.50
C LEU A 487 7.92 17.29 11.93
N SER A 488 9.22 16.99 11.77
CA SER A 488 10.23 17.96 11.29
C SER A 488 10.33 18.04 9.78
N GLN A 489 9.63 17.17 9.05
CA GLN A 489 9.74 17.07 7.60
C GLN A 489 9.08 18.22 6.84
N PRO A 490 9.48 18.48 5.57
CA PRO A 490 8.81 19.44 4.74
C PRO A 490 7.37 19.03 4.45
N VAL A 491 6.44 19.98 4.48
CA VAL A 491 5.02 19.73 4.19
C VAL A 491 4.35 20.98 3.66
N ASP A 492 3.57 20.85 2.59
CA ASP A 492 2.63 21.86 2.11
C ASP A 492 1.22 21.50 2.61
N LYS A 493 0.86 22.06 3.75
CA LYS A 493 -0.43 21.79 4.40
C LYS A 493 -1.63 22.25 3.56
N ALA A 494 -1.48 23.37 2.85
CA ALA A 494 -2.52 23.89 1.97
C ALA A 494 -2.76 22.95 0.77
N ALA A 495 -1.68 22.38 0.22
CA ALA A 495 -1.77 21.38 -0.83
C ALA A 495 -2.45 20.09 -0.34
N ALA A 496 -2.18 19.65 0.90
CA ALA A 496 -2.88 18.52 1.50
C ALA A 496 -4.40 18.78 1.62
N ALA A 497 -4.80 19.98 2.04
CA ALA A 497 -6.21 20.35 2.09
C ALA A 497 -6.88 20.40 0.69
N GLN A 498 -6.14 20.82 -0.34
CA GLN A 498 -6.62 20.78 -1.72
C GLN A 498 -6.80 19.34 -2.20
N PHE A 499 -5.87 18.45 -1.88
CA PHE A 499 -6.00 17.03 -2.16
C PHE A 499 -7.25 16.42 -1.49
N ASN A 500 -7.48 16.70 -0.20
CA ASN A 500 -8.67 16.24 0.51
C ASN A 500 -9.97 16.67 -0.18
N ALA A 501 -10.03 17.91 -0.68
CA ALA A 501 -11.20 18.41 -1.42
C ALA A 501 -11.39 17.69 -2.78
N ILE A 502 -10.31 17.28 -3.45
CA ILE A 502 -10.37 16.47 -4.67
C ILE A 502 -10.92 15.08 -4.35
N LEU A 503 -10.44 14.43 -3.30
CA LEU A 503 -10.91 13.12 -2.87
C LEU A 503 -12.37 13.14 -2.41
N GLU A 504 -12.78 14.18 -1.67
CA GLU A 504 -14.18 14.38 -1.32
C GLU A 504 -15.08 14.46 -2.55
N LYS A 505 -14.68 15.26 -3.56
CA LYS A 505 -15.42 15.36 -4.84
C LYS A 505 -15.50 14.02 -5.57
N LEU A 506 -14.39 13.25 -5.58
CA LEU A 506 -14.38 11.92 -6.21
C LEU A 506 -15.33 10.96 -5.50
N ALA A 507 -15.26 10.88 -4.18
CA ALA A 507 -16.14 10.03 -3.39
C ALA A 507 -17.62 10.40 -3.59
N ARG A 508 -17.95 11.71 -3.65
CA ARG A 508 -19.31 12.18 -3.97
C ARG A 508 -19.73 11.80 -5.38
N ARG A 509 -18.86 12.01 -6.38
CA ARG A 509 -19.16 11.69 -7.78
C ARG A 509 -19.48 10.20 -7.95
N VAL A 510 -18.67 9.32 -7.37
CA VAL A 510 -18.92 7.87 -7.36
C VAL A 510 -20.17 7.53 -6.55
N GLY A 511 -20.34 8.17 -5.39
CA GLY A 511 -21.52 7.98 -4.54
C GLY A 511 -22.84 8.39 -5.20
N ASP A 512 -22.84 9.42 -6.05
CA ASP A 512 -24.02 9.95 -6.75
C ASP A 512 -24.27 9.32 -8.13
N ALA A 513 -23.31 8.57 -8.65
CA ALA A 513 -23.43 7.92 -9.96
C ALA A 513 -24.60 6.92 -10.01
N ASN A 514 -25.28 6.82 -11.16
CA ASN A 514 -26.38 5.87 -11.33
C ASN A 514 -25.90 4.41 -11.39
N SER A 515 -24.65 4.19 -11.83
CA SER A 515 -24.01 2.88 -11.91
C SER A 515 -22.69 2.89 -11.14
N PRO A 516 -22.29 1.78 -10.51
CA PRO A 516 -21.00 1.68 -9.86
C PRO A 516 -19.85 1.74 -10.88
N PRO A 517 -18.63 2.07 -10.43
CA PRO A 517 -17.44 1.99 -11.26
C PRO A 517 -17.19 0.56 -11.76
N THR A 518 -16.56 0.45 -12.92
CA THR A 518 -16.25 -0.85 -13.54
C THR A 518 -14.80 -0.92 -14.00
N TRP A 519 -14.21 -2.11 -13.98
CA TRP A 519 -12.93 -2.37 -14.60
C TRP A 519 -13.02 -2.20 -16.11
N LYS A 520 -11.99 -1.63 -16.72
CA LYS A 520 -11.90 -1.55 -18.19
C LYS A 520 -11.75 -2.95 -18.81
N PRO A 521 -12.20 -3.16 -20.05
CA PRO A 521 -12.19 -4.50 -20.67
C PRO A 521 -10.80 -5.15 -20.75
N ASP A 522 -9.76 -4.35 -20.90
CA ASP A 522 -8.35 -4.73 -21.01
C ASP A 522 -7.61 -4.75 -19.68
N SER A 523 -8.25 -4.36 -18.58
CA SER A 523 -7.65 -4.41 -17.26
C SER A 523 -7.37 -5.85 -16.82
N PHE A 524 -6.13 -6.08 -16.39
CA PHE A 524 -5.71 -7.34 -15.78
C PHE A 524 -6.55 -7.69 -14.54
N PHE A 525 -6.92 -6.70 -13.73
CA PHE A 525 -7.62 -6.89 -12.47
C PHE A 525 -9.09 -7.26 -12.63
N ARG A 526 -9.67 -7.08 -13.82
CA ARG A 526 -11.04 -7.55 -14.13
C ARG A 526 -11.25 -9.03 -13.83
N ARG A 527 -10.19 -9.84 -13.84
CA ARG A 527 -10.24 -11.27 -13.51
C ARG A 527 -10.78 -11.58 -12.12
N PHE A 528 -10.63 -10.66 -11.18
CA PHE A 528 -11.11 -10.84 -9.81
C PHE A 528 -12.62 -10.64 -9.66
N VAL A 529 -13.30 -10.01 -10.63
CA VAL A 529 -14.77 -9.84 -10.61
C VAL A 529 -15.50 -11.18 -10.72
N THR A 530 -14.95 -12.13 -11.45
CA THR A 530 -15.60 -13.43 -11.75
C THR A 530 -15.38 -14.49 -10.68
N ALA A 531 -14.48 -14.26 -9.71
CA ALA A 531 -14.19 -15.20 -8.64
C ALA A 531 -15.21 -15.18 -7.50
N ASN A 532 -16.06 -14.15 -7.44
CA ASN A 532 -16.97 -13.88 -6.32
C ASN A 532 -18.47 -13.88 -6.70
N ASN A 533 -18.84 -14.34 -7.92
CA ASN A 533 -20.24 -14.48 -8.38
C ASN A 533 -20.66 -15.94 -8.47
#